data_63ca5e7c2687d9a231b531ca69a124be
#
_entry.id   63ca5e7c2687d9a231b531ca69a124be
#
_cell.length_a   1.000
_cell.length_b   1.000
_cell.length_c   1.000
_cell.angle_alpha   90.00
_cell.angle_beta   90.00
_cell.angle_gamma   90.00
#
_symmetry.space_group_name_H-M   'P 1'
#
loop_
_entity.id
_entity.type
_entity.pdbx_description
1 polymer ?
#
loop_
_entity_poly.entity_id
_entity_poly.type
_entity_poly.pdbx_seq_one_letter_code
_entity_poly.pdbx_strand_id
1 'polypeptide(L)'
;MWVIATAGHVDHGKSALVRALTGMEPDRWAEERRRGMTIDLGFAWTTLGSGRQLAFVDVPGHERFVTNMLAGVGPCPAVMFVVAADEGWRAQSAEHLAALHALDVRHGLLVVTRTDLADPGPALEEARLHLEGTSLSGIDAVPVSARTGQGLPELTAALDRLAAGLPEPRRDGPVRLWIDRTFTVTGAGTVVTGTLTHGTLRVGDELLAGSDRLQVRGLQTLNQRRDAVSATARVAVNVRGADRDTLPRGTPLLTPDAWITTRSADVRLEPGADVGRELVFHLGSAAVPVRVRPLGADTARLTLARPMPLRAGDHGLLRDPGRRTIVAGVRVLDVRPAPLRRRGAAAVRGAALAGVTVPTAADLLRWHGLLSRAELTAMGAAPDMPPVAGDWFTDPGHWSELRRSLTEQVSRRDQGITVEAAARLLGLPDRRLARALVVEPLTTRAGVIVSGDRAPMPPQVEKAVDRLRTDLDGRPFDAPTAERLAELKLTGAALTAAVRAAALLPIGRNVVLLPDAPELAVAVLSTLPAPFTVSQARTALGTSRRVAVPLLEYLDAQGHTRRVDNESRICVPSAAGRA
;
A
#
# COMPACT_ATOMS: atom_id res chain seq x y z
N MET A 1 -18.14 -3.59 -18.99
CA MET A 1 -17.98 -5.06 -19.11
C MET A 1 -17.90 -5.63 -17.71
N TRP A 2 -18.42 -6.86 -17.52
CA TRP A 2 -18.32 -7.60 -16.27
C TRP A 2 -17.64 -8.94 -16.50
N VAL A 3 -17.04 -9.51 -15.45
CA VAL A 3 -16.35 -10.81 -15.49
C VAL A 3 -16.98 -11.72 -14.43
N ILE A 4 -17.40 -12.90 -14.82
CA ILE A 4 -18.00 -13.91 -13.94
C ILE A 4 -17.19 -15.20 -14.06
N ALA A 5 -16.83 -15.82 -12.93
CA ALA A 5 -16.19 -17.13 -12.94
C ALA A 5 -17.25 -18.24 -12.89
N THR A 6 -16.96 -19.41 -13.45
CA THR A 6 -17.72 -20.62 -13.16
C THR A 6 -17.19 -21.30 -11.89
N ALA A 7 -18.00 -22.07 -11.19
CA ALA A 7 -17.58 -22.92 -10.09
C ALA A 7 -18.45 -24.18 -10.05
N GLY A 8 -18.01 -25.24 -9.38
CA GLY A 8 -18.73 -26.50 -9.27
C GLY A 8 -17.89 -27.70 -9.68
N HIS A 9 -18.46 -28.91 -9.49
CA HIS A 9 -17.77 -30.18 -9.73
C HIS A 9 -17.33 -30.36 -11.19
N VAL A 10 -16.31 -31.21 -11.44
CA VAL A 10 -15.96 -31.69 -12.77
C VAL A 10 -17.20 -32.37 -13.36
N ASP A 11 -17.39 -32.31 -14.68
CA ASP A 11 -18.48 -32.89 -15.41
C ASP A 11 -19.91 -32.34 -15.10
N HIS A 12 -20.09 -31.41 -14.19
CA HIS A 12 -21.38 -30.73 -13.97
C HIS A 12 -21.80 -29.77 -15.12
N GLY A 13 -21.07 -29.78 -16.24
CA GLY A 13 -21.45 -29.07 -17.45
C GLY A 13 -21.08 -27.58 -17.50
N LYS A 14 -20.09 -27.10 -16.70
CA LYS A 14 -19.65 -25.70 -16.70
C LYS A 14 -19.28 -25.20 -18.09
N SER A 15 -18.34 -25.87 -18.76
CA SER A 15 -17.86 -25.49 -20.11
C SER A 15 -18.95 -25.63 -21.18
N ALA A 16 -19.79 -26.65 -21.07
CA ALA A 16 -20.95 -26.83 -21.95
C ALA A 16 -21.95 -25.69 -21.80
N LEU A 17 -22.20 -25.24 -20.56
CA LEU A 17 -23.07 -24.11 -20.26
C LEU A 17 -22.51 -22.79 -20.80
N VAL A 18 -21.22 -22.53 -20.58
CA VAL A 18 -20.55 -21.35 -21.14
C VAL A 18 -20.62 -21.35 -22.65
N ARG A 19 -20.37 -22.49 -23.29
CA ARG A 19 -20.52 -22.63 -24.75
C ARG A 19 -21.97 -22.38 -25.22
N ALA A 20 -22.98 -22.89 -24.51
CA ALA A 20 -24.38 -22.64 -24.86
C ALA A 20 -24.77 -21.16 -24.76
N LEU A 21 -24.26 -20.44 -23.76
CA LEU A 21 -24.51 -19.00 -23.54
C LEU A 21 -23.76 -18.08 -24.52
N THR A 22 -22.60 -18.51 -25.01
CA THR A 22 -21.70 -17.62 -25.77
C THR A 22 -21.50 -18.01 -27.22
N GLY A 23 -21.80 -19.26 -27.57
CA GLY A 23 -21.45 -19.86 -28.87
C GLY A 23 -19.95 -20.14 -29.03
N MET A 24 -19.13 -19.91 -27.99
CA MET A 24 -17.68 -20.03 -28.02
C MET A 24 -17.23 -21.26 -27.24
N GLU A 25 -16.18 -21.95 -27.75
CA GLU A 25 -15.53 -23.04 -27.03
C GLU A 25 -14.52 -22.48 -26.04
N PRO A 26 -14.74 -22.60 -24.71
CA PRO A 26 -13.82 -22.11 -23.70
C PRO A 26 -12.53 -22.95 -23.61
N ASP A 27 -12.60 -24.27 -23.92
CA ASP A 27 -11.48 -25.22 -23.86
C ASP A 27 -10.62 -25.11 -25.12
N ARG A 28 -9.38 -24.61 -24.97
CA ARG A 28 -8.47 -24.33 -26.09
C ARG A 28 -7.50 -25.46 -26.40
N TRP A 29 -7.18 -26.29 -25.40
CA TRP A 29 -6.18 -27.33 -25.55
C TRP A 29 -6.77 -28.58 -26.21
N ALA A 30 -6.06 -29.17 -27.14
CA ALA A 30 -6.43 -30.47 -27.70
C ALA A 30 -6.51 -31.56 -26.62
N GLU A 31 -5.71 -31.44 -25.57
CA GLU A 31 -5.70 -32.30 -24.39
C GLU A 31 -7.01 -32.19 -23.56
N GLU A 32 -7.52 -30.98 -23.34
CA GLU A 32 -8.79 -30.73 -22.64
C GLU A 32 -9.95 -31.38 -23.41
N ARG A 33 -9.98 -31.15 -24.73
CA ARG A 33 -11.01 -31.77 -25.60
C ARG A 33 -10.92 -33.29 -25.65
N ARG A 34 -9.68 -33.84 -25.61
CA ARG A 34 -9.46 -35.29 -25.60
C ARG A 34 -9.87 -35.91 -24.26
N ARG A 35 -9.64 -35.24 -23.15
CA ARG A 35 -9.97 -35.70 -21.80
C ARG A 35 -11.40 -35.36 -21.36
N GLY A 36 -12.08 -34.47 -22.06
CA GLY A 36 -13.41 -33.99 -21.71
C GLY A 36 -13.43 -33.11 -20.44
N MET A 37 -12.27 -32.60 -20.01
CA MET A 37 -12.17 -31.79 -18.79
C MET A 37 -11.29 -30.56 -18.98
N THR A 38 -11.69 -29.44 -18.39
CA THR A 38 -10.90 -28.21 -18.34
C THR A 38 -9.68 -28.38 -17.42
N ILE A 39 -8.49 -28.09 -17.92
CA ILE A 39 -7.21 -28.20 -17.19
C ILE A 39 -6.73 -26.82 -16.74
N ASP A 40 -6.80 -25.83 -17.62
CA ASP A 40 -6.44 -24.44 -17.39
C ASP A 40 -7.68 -23.53 -17.48
N LEU A 41 -7.53 -22.24 -17.32
CA LEU A 41 -8.64 -21.30 -17.38
C LEU A 41 -9.17 -21.18 -18.82
N GLY A 42 -10.46 -21.41 -19.02
CA GLY A 42 -11.17 -21.13 -20.26
C GLY A 42 -11.72 -19.69 -20.29
N PHE A 43 -11.87 -19.11 -21.48
CA PHE A 43 -12.40 -17.75 -21.62
C PHE A 43 -13.38 -17.66 -22.77
N ALA A 44 -14.59 -17.14 -22.47
CA ALA A 44 -15.61 -16.85 -23.44
C ALA A 44 -16.34 -15.57 -23.07
N TRP A 45 -17.08 -14.96 -23.98
CA TRP A 45 -17.86 -13.76 -23.71
C TRP A 45 -19.11 -13.70 -24.55
N THR A 46 -20.06 -12.89 -24.08
CA THR A 46 -21.31 -12.60 -24.80
C THR A 46 -21.75 -11.16 -24.55
N THR A 47 -22.68 -10.69 -25.35
CA THR A 47 -23.40 -9.44 -25.11
C THR A 47 -24.81 -9.77 -24.67
N LEU A 48 -25.20 -9.32 -23.48
CA LEU A 48 -26.52 -9.52 -22.91
C LEU A 48 -27.58 -8.66 -23.60
N GLY A 49 -28.85 -8.95 -23.35
CA GLY A 49 -29.96 -8.20 -23.96
C GLY A 49 -29.97 -6.69 -23.66
N SER A 50 -29.41 -6.29 -22.54
CA SER A 50 -29.21 -4.88 -22.17
C SER A 50 -28.07 -4.17 -22.91
N GLY A 51 -27.32 -4.87 -23.77
CA GLY A 51 -26.10 -4.40 -24.40
C GLY A 51 -24.86 -4.48 -23.52
N ARG A 52 -24.96 -4.99 -22.26
CA ARG A 52 -23.81 -5.21 -21.39
C ARG A 52 -22.96 -6.37 -21.89
N GLN A 53 -21.65 -6.17 -21.90
CA GLN A 53 -20.69 -7.22 -22.21
C GLN A 53 -20.37 -8.03 -20.97
N LEU A 54 -20.46 -9.35 -21.05
CA LEU A 54 -20.16 -10.31 -20.01
C LEU A 54 -19.08 -11.27 -20.48
N ALA A 55 -17.99 -11.36 -19.73
CA ALA A 55 -16.92 -12.33 -19.95
C ALA A 55 -17.01 -13.44 -18.89
N PHE A 56 -16.79 -14.68 -19.30
CA PHE A 56 -16.71 -15.83 -18.43
C PHE A 56 -15.28 -16.29 -18.27
N VAL A 57 -14.91 -16.61 -17.03
CA VAL A 57 -13.70 -17.34 -16.68
C VAL A 57 -14.13 -18.74 -16.32
N ASP A 58 -13.98 -19.68 -17.24
CA ASP A 58 -14.31 -21.07 -17.00
C ASP A 58 -13.17 -21.76 -16.28
N VAL A 59 -13.43 -22.24 -15.06
CA VAL A 59 -12.42 -22.81 -14.19
C VAL A 59 -12.46 -24.33 -14.17
N PRO A 60 -11.30 -25.00 -14.02
CA PRO A 60 -11.26 -26.46 -13.88
C PRO A 60 -11.98 -26.92 -12.61
N GLY A 61 -12.72 -28.00 -12.71
CA GLY A 61 -13.46 -28.59 -11.58
C GLY A 61 -12.67 -29.62 -10.78
N HIS A 62 -11.56 -30.15 -11.30
CA HIS A 62 -10.82 -31.26 -10.69
C HIS A 62 -9.85 -30.77 -9.60
N GLU A 63 -9.76 -31.48 -8.46
CA GLU A 63 -8.93 -31.15 -7.27
C GLU A 63 -7.47 -30.85 -7.58
N ARG A 64 -6.87 -31.49 -8.59
CA ARG A 64 -5.48 -31.24 -9.02
C ARG A 64 -5.25 -29.83 -9.53
N PHE A 65 -6.31 -29.15 -9.95
CA PHE A 65 -6.27 -27.84 -10.60
C PHE A 65 -6.84 -26.72 -9.71
N VAL A 66 -6.99 -26.94 -8.41
CA VAL A 66 -7.50 -25.95 -7.45
C VAL A 66 -6.73 -24.63 -7.52
N THR A 67 -5.41 -24.67 -7.68
CA THR A 67 -4.61 -23.45 -7.88
C THR A 67 -5.00 -22.67 -9.12
N ASN A 68 -5.38 -23.37 -10.22
CA ASN A 68 -5.89 -22.75 -11.43
C ASN A 68 -7.30 -22.17 -11.19
N MET A 69 -8.14 -22.92 -10.50
CA MET A 69 -9.48 -22.45 -10.09
C MET A 69 -9.38 -21.16 -9.27
N LEU A 70 -8.55 -21.15 -8.22
CA LEU A 70 -8.35 -19.97 -7.37
C LEU A 70 -7.86 -18.76 -8.15
N ALA A 71 -6.96 -18.95 -9.12
CA ALA A 71 -6.46 -17.88 -9.99
C ALA A 71 -7.57 -17.32 -10.91
N GLY A 72 -8.55 -18.12 -11.27
CA GLY A 72 -9.70 -17.70 -12.08
C GLY A 72 -10.77 -17.00 -11.25
N VAL A 73 -11.11 -17.54 -10.09
CA VAL A 73 -12.17 -17.04 -9.23
C VAL A 73 -11.76 -15.80 -8.45
N GLY A 74 -10.53 -15.77 -7.91
CA GLY A 74 -10.07 -14.72 -6.99
C GLY A 74 -10.26 -13.28 -7.48
N PRO A 75 -10.03 -12.98 -8.77
CA PRO A 75 -10.25 -11.63 -9.29
C PRO A 75 -11.68 -11.36 -9.79
N CYS A 76 -12.60 -12.32 -9.75
CA CYS A 76 -13.94 -12.14 -10.30
C CYS A 76 -14.91 -11.60 -9.26
N PRO A 77 -15.73 -10.59 -9.58
CA PRO A 77 -16.71 -10.02 -8.65
C PRO A 77 -17.94 -10.91 -8.42
N ALA A 78 -18.18 -11.88 -9.29
CA ALA A 78 -19.34 -12.77 -9.22
C ALA A 78 -19.02 -14.16 -9.74
N VAL A 79 -19.87 -15.12 -9.38
CA VAL A 79 -19.72 -16.52 -9.74
C VAL A 79 -21.01 -17.11 -10.30
N MET A 80 -20.88 -18.02 -11.25
CA MET A 80 -21.93 -18.94 -11.69
C MET A 80 -21.59 -20.32 -11.09
N PHE A 81 -22.31 -20.69 -10.01
CA PHE A 81 -22.09 -21.93 -9.29
C PHE A 81 -22.96 -23.04 -9.93
N VAL A 82 -22.34 -24.09 -10.43
CA VAL A 82 -22.98 -25.09 -11.28
C VAL A 82 -23.07 -26.43 -10.55
N VAL A 83 -24.29 -26.98 -10.47
CA VAL A 83 -24.61 -28.31 -9.93
C VAL A 83 -25.43 -29.08 -10.97
N ALA A 84 -25.14 -30.35 -11.19
CA ALA A 84 -25.92 -31.18 -12.14
C ALA A 84 -27.14 -31.79 -11.44
N ALA A 85 -28.28 -31.79 -12.11
CA ALA A 85 -29.55 -32.32 -11.57
C ALA A 85 -29.50 -33.83 -11.28
N ASP A 86 -28.79 -34.58 -12.12
CA ASP A 86 -28.66 -36.05 -12.03
C ASP A 86 -27.60 -36.52 -11.00
N GLU A 87 -26.70 -35.64 -10.60
CA GLU A 87 -25.61 -35.99 -9.68
C GLU A 87 -25.70 -35.31 -8.30
N GLY A 88 -26.39 -34.17 -8.19
CA GLY A 88 -26.50 -33.40 -6.95
C GLY A 88 -25.17 -32.80 -6.47
N TRP A 89 -25.04 -32.62 -5.17
CA TRP A 89 -23.83 -32.02 -4.55
C TRP A 89 -22.68 -33.02 -4.49
N ARG A 90 -21.46 -32.54 -4.78
CA ARG A 90 -20.24 -33.36 -4.81
C ARG A 90 -19.09 -32.72 -3.99
N ALA A 91 -18.11 -33.51 -3.63
CA ALA A 91 -16.97 -33.07 -2.82
C ALA A 91 -16.24 -31.85 -3.39
N GLN A 92 -16.07 -31.78 -4.71
CA GLN A 92 -15.43 -30.63 -5.36
C GLN A 92 -16.35 -29.39 -5.35
N SER A 93 -17.67 -29.55 -5.33
CA SER A 93 -18.60 -28.44 -5.11
C SER A 93 -18.39 -27.82 -3.74
N ALA A 94 -18.19 -28.66 -2.70
CA ALA A 94 -17.86 -28.19 -1.35
C ALA A 94 -16.51 -27.45 -1.30
N GLU A 95 -15.47 -27.95 -1.98
CA GLU A 95 -14.16 -27.28 -2.04
C GLU A 95 -14.25 -25.93 -2.75
N HIS A 96 -15.00 -25.86 -3.88
CA HIS A 96 -15.22 -24.60 -4.59
C HIS A 96 -16.03 -23.61 -3.75
N LEU A 97 -17.04 -24.06 -3.02
CA LEU A 97 -17.81 -23.21 -2.12
C LEU A 97 -16.95 -22.69 -0.98
N ALA A 98 -16.11 -23.53 -0.36
CA ALA A 98 -15.18 -23.10 0.67
C ALA A 98 -14.20 -22.03 0.17
N ALA A 99 -13.72 -22.18 -1.09
CA ALA A 99 -12.86 -21.16 -1.71
C ALA A 99 -13.59 -19.83 -1.92
N LEU A 100 -14.82 -19.88 -2.44
CA LEU A 100 -15.64 -18.70 -2.70
C LEU A 100 -15.99 -17.97 -1.40
N HIS A 101 -16.37 -18.72 -0.38
CA HIS A 101 -16.66 -18.20 0.95
C HIS A 101 -15.42 -17.55 1.58
N ALA A 102 -14.28 -18.24 1.56
CA ALA A 102 -13.00 -17.72 2.06
C ALA A 102 -12.53 -16.45 1.32
N LEU A 103 -12.85 -16.31 0.03
CA LEU A 103 -12.58 -15.12 -0.78
C LEU A 103 -13.67 -14.03 -0.64
N ASP A 104 -14.70 -14.25 0.19
CA ASP A 104 -15.83 -13.35 0.41
C ASP A 104 -16.57 -12.99 -0.90
N VAL A 105 -16.71 -13.95 -1.82
CA VAL A 105 -17.50 -13.77 -3.05
C VAL A 105 -18.98 -13.80 -2.66
N ARG A 106 -19.68 -12.68 -2.86
CA ARG A 106 -21.07 -12.48 -2.38
C ARG A 106 -22.11 -12.43 -3.48
N HIS A 107 -21.68 -12.32 -4.72
CA HIS A 107 -22.58 -12.20 -5.87
C HIS A 107 -22.48 -13.44 -6.75
N GLY A 108 -23.61 -13.97 -7.17
CA GLY A 108 -23.60 -15.14 -8.03
C GLY A 108 -25.00 -15.63 -8.40
N LEU A 109 -24.98 -16.70 -9.18
CA LEU A 109 -26.17 -17.49 -9.52
C LEU A 109 -25.86 -18.95 -9.25
N LEU A 110 -26.82 -19.69 -8.69
CA LEU A 110 -26.82 -21.13 -8.65
C LEU A 110 -27.47 -21.65 -9.95
N VAL A 111 -26.76 -22.45 -10.70
CA VAL A 111 -27.27 -23.01 -11.96
C VAL A 111 -27.35 -24.53 -11.83
N VAL A 112 -28.56 -25.07 -11.91
CA VAL A 112 -28.78 -26.52 -11.91
C VAL A 112 -28.86 -26.99 -13.35
N THR A 113 -27.82 -27.71 -13.81
CA THR A 113 -27.68 -28.18 -15.19
C THR A 113 -28.31 -29.56 -15.40
N ARG A 114 -28.33 -30.03 -16.66
CA ARG A 114 -28.81 -31.38 -17.05
C ARG A 114 -30.26 -31.66 -16.65
N THR A 115 -31.12 -30.63 -16.70
CA THR A 115 -32.54 -30.78 -16.41
C THR A 115 -33.29 -31.67 -17.41
N ASP A 116 -32.64 -32.02 -18.52
CA ASP A 116 -33.09 -33.00 -19.48
C ASP A 116 -32.84 -34.45 -19.04
N LEU A 117 -32.03 -34.69 -18.01
CA LEU A 117 -31.70 -36.02 -17.49
C LEU A 117 -32.41 -36.33 -16.18
N ALA A 118 -32.67 -35.33 -15.32
CA ALA A 118 -33.32 -35.50 -14.02
C ALA A 118 -34.09 -34.24 -13.60
N ASP A 119 -35.02 -34.39 -12.66
CA ASP A 119 -35.71 -33.29 -12.01
C ASP A 119 -34.68 -32.41 -11.22
N PRO A 120 -34.64 -31.11 -11.47
CA PRO A 120 -33.72 -30.21 -10.77
C PRO A 120 -34.05 -29.98 -9.28
N GLY A 121 -35.27 -30.26 -8.81
CA GLY A 121 -35.76 -29.97 -7.47
C GLY A 121 -34.84 -30.50 -6.36
N PRO A 122 -34.54 -31.80 -6.29
CA PRO A 122 -33.68 -32.38 -5.26
C PRO A 122 -32.27 -31.76 -5.23
N ALA A 123 -31.62 -31.59 -6.38
CA ALA A 123 -30.27 -31.00 -6.47
C ALA A 123 -30.28 -29.52 -6.07
N LEU A 124 -31.36 -28.80 -6.35
CA LEU A 124 -31.55 -27.40 -5.96
C LEU A 124 -31.70 -27.27 -4.44
N GLU A 125 -32.53 -28.10 -3.82
CA GLU A 125 -32.72 -28.09 -2.36
C GLU A 125 -31.40 -28.41 -1.62
N GLU A 126 -30.72 -29.47 -2.05
CA GLU A 126 -29.41 -29.86 -1.49
C GLU A 126 -28.38 -28.76 -1.63
N ALA A 127 -28.25 -28.13 -2.81
CA ALA A 127 -27.33 -27.05 -3.05
C ALA A 127 -27.64 -25.83 -2.16
N ARG A 128 -28.89 -25.46 -1.97
CA ARG A 128 -29.33 -24.37 -1.10
C ARG A 128 -28.91 -24.59 0.36
N LEU A 129 -29.09 -25.82 0.87
CA LEU A 129 -28.66 -26.18 2.22
C LEU A 129 -27.15 -25.97 2.41
N HIS A 130 -26.34 -26.36 1.42
CA HIS A 130 -24.91 -26.15 1.46
C HIS A 130 -24.49 -24.66 1.35
N LEU A 131 -25.27 -23.84 0.66
CA LEU A 131 -25.01 -22.40 0.53
C LEU A 131 -25.42 -21.63 1.79
N GLU A 132 -26.30 -22.17 2.64
CA GLU A 132 -26.70 -21.51 3.89
C GLU A 132 -25.50 -21.22 4.80
N GLY A 133 -25.48 -20.02 5.40
CA GLY A 133 -24.38 -19.58 6.28
C GLY A 133 -23.09 -19.21 5.54
N THR A 134 -23.04 -19.33 4.22
CA THR A 134 -21.87 -18.91 3.42
C THR A 134 -22.06 -17.52 2.80
N SER A 135 -21.01 -16.98 2.17
CA SER A 135 -21.08 -15.71 1.44
C SER A 135 -22.03 -15.71 0.24
N LEU A 136 -22.42 -16.89 -0.24
CA LEU A 136 -23.36 -17.10 -1.35
C LEU A 136 -24.77 -17.49 -0.88
N SER A 137 -25.08 -17.33 0.40
CA SER A 137 -26.42 -17.58 0.92
C SER A 137 -27.46 -16.70 0.21
N GLY A 138 -28.56 -17.31 -0.22
CA GLY A 138 -29.70 -16.59 -0.80
C GLY A 138 -29.53 -16.13 -2.26
N ILE A 139 -28.50 -16.58 -2.99
CA ILE A 139 -28.38 -16.27 -4.43
C ILE A 139 -29.52 -16.92 -5.25
N ASP A 140 -29.91 -16.25 -6.34
CA ASP A 140 -30.92 -16.76 -7.28
C ASP A 140 -30.46 -18.08 -7.90
N ALA A 141 -31.45 -18.96 -8.19
CA ALA A 141 -31.22 -20.25 -8.80
C ALA A 141 -31.98 -20.39 -10.12
N VAL A 142 -31.31 -20.98 -11.12
CA VAL A 142 -31.89 -21.18 -12.45
C VAL A 142 -31.61 -22.61 -12.92
N PRO A 143 -32.66 -23.44 -13.14
CA PRO A 143 -32.50 -24.75 -13.77
C PRO A 143 -32.35 -24.60 -15.29
N VAL A 144 -31.43 -25.38 -15.90
CA VAL A 144 -31.12 -25.29 -17.33
C VAL A 144 -30.73 -26.65 -17.93
N SER A 145 -30.99 -26.83 -19.21
CA SER A 145 -30.31 -27.83 -20.04
C SER A 145 -29.53 -27.14 -21.16
N ALA A 146 -28.23 -27.20 -21.10
CA ALA A 146 -27.37 -26.72 -22.17
C ALA A 146 -27.54 -27.49 -23.48
N ARG A 147 -28.05 -28.73 -23.41
CA ARG A 147 -28.28 -29.60 -24.57
C ARG A 147 -29.55 -29.23 -25.32
N THR A 148 -30.64 -28.99 -24.60
CA THR A 148 -31.95 -28.69 -25.20
C THR A 148 -32.22 -27.21 -25.38
N GLY A 149 -31.47 -26.36 -24.67
CA GLY A 149 -31.68 -24.91 -24.61
C GLY A 149 -32.71 -24.47 -23.56
N GLN A 150 -33.36 -25.41 -22.86
CA GLN A 150 -34.35 -25.10 -21.83
C GLN A 150 -33.70 -24.29 -20.70
N GLY A 151 -34.33 -23.19 -20.25
CA GLY A 151 -33.87 -22.34 -19.17
C GLY A 151 -32.73 -21.37 -19.56
N LEU A 152 -32.18 -21.43 -20.77
CA LEU A 152 -31.12 -20.50 -21.20
C LEU A 152 -31.60 -19.04 -21.30
N PRO A 153 -32.80 -18.73 -21.81
CA PRO A 153 -33.33 -17.36 -21.79
C PRO A 153 -33.47 -16.81 -20.37
N GLU A 154 -33.99 -17.61 -19.43
CA GLU A 154 -34.13 -17.26 -18.02
C GLU A 154 -32.76 -17.01 -17.34
N LEU A 155 -31.79 -17.88 -17.64
CA LEU A 155 -30.42 -17.71 -17.16
C LEU A 155 -29.78 -16.43 -17.73
N THR A 156 -29.97 -16.15 -19.02
CA THR A 156 -29.45 -14.92 -19.63
C THR A 156 -30.05 -13.68 -18.98
N ALA A 157 -31.37 -13.70 -18.70
CA ALA A 157 -32.03 -12.62 -17.98
C ALA A 157 -31.54 -12.48 -16.53
N ALA A 158 -31.27 -13.60 -15.82
CA ALA A 158 -30.73 -13.61 -14.48
C ALA A 158 -29.30 -13.07 -14.46
N LEU A 159 -28.45 -13.42 -15.43
CA LEU A 159 -27.11 -12.88 -15.61
C LEU A 159 -27.13 -11.37 -15.86
N ASP A 160 -28.10 -10.87 -16.62
CA ASP A 160 -28.24 -9.42 -16.87
C ASP A 160 -28.65 -8.67 -15.59
N ARG A 161 -29.58 -9.22 -14.79
CA ARG A 161 -29.92 -8.67 -13.47
C ARG A 161 -28.72 -8.70 -12.52
N LEU A 162 -28.00 -9.82 -12.45
CA LEU A 162 -26.78 -9.94 -11.64
C LEU A 162 -25.77 -8.87 -12.03
N ALA A 163 -25.46 -8.75 -13.34
CA ALA A 163 -24.52 -7.75 -13.84
C ALA A 163 -24.96 -6.29 -13.56
N ALA A 164 -26.26 -6.03 -13.55
CA ALA A 164 -26.82 -4.72 -13.19
C ALA A 164 -26.68 -4.38 -11.70
N GLY A 165 -26.71 -5.40 -10.84
CA GLY A 165 -26.60 -5.26 -9.38
C GLY A 165 -25.17 -5.25 -8.83
N LEU A 166 -24.16 -5.55 -9.66
CA LEU A 166 -22.77 -5.55 -9.20
C LEU A 166 -22.28 -4.13 -8.91
N PRO A 167 -21.48 -3.94 -7.84
CA PRO A 167 -20.90 -2.64 -7.52
C PRO A 167 -19.98 -2.15 -8.64
N GLU A 168 -20.11 -0.88 -9.00
CA GLU A 168 -19.26 -0.29 -10.04
C GLU A 168 -17.77 -0.35 -9.66
N PRO A 169 -16.91 -0.87 -10.57
CA PRO A 169 -15.49 -0.95 -10.31
C PRO A 169 -14.85 0.43 -10.33
N ARG A 170 -13.87 0.64 -9.46
CA ARG A 170 -13.06 1.87 -9.48
C ARG A 170 -12.19 1.89 -10.73
N ARG A 171 -12.44 2.85 -11.63
CA ARG A 171 -11.72 3.03 -12.90
C ARG A 171 -10.53 3.96 -12.77
N ASP A 172 -10.52 4.77 -11.74
CA ASP A 172 -9.42 5.64 -11.31
C ASP A 172 -8.57 4.92 -10.25
N GLY A 173 -7.34 5.25 -10.20
CA GLY A 173 -6.40 4.68 -9.25
C GLY A 173 -5.41 3.69 -9.86
N PRO A 174 -4.44 3.26 -9.06
CA PRO A 174 -3.33 2.46 -9.54
C PRO A 174 -3.73 1.03 -9.85
N VAL A 175 -3.14 0.50 -10.91
CA VAL A 175 -3.37 -0.85 -11.41
C VAL A 175 -2.55 -1.87 -10.62
N ARG A 176 -3.18 -3.01 -10.31
CA ARG A 176 -2.56 -4.28 -9.97
C ARG A 176 -3.23 -5.37 -10.79
N LEU A 177 -2.53 -5.86 -11.79
CA LEU A 177 -3.00 -6.95 -12.64
C LEU A 177 -2.20 -8.21 -12.32
N TRP A 178 -2.84 -9.22 -11.76
CA TRP A 178 -2.22 -10.52 -11.53
C TRP A 178 -2.18 -11.32 -12.83
N ILE A 179 -0.97 -11.71 -13.25
CA ILE A 179 -0.78 -12.54 -14.45
C ILE A 179 -1.28 -13.95 -14.16
N ASP A 180 -2.19 -14.44 -14.97
CA ASP A 180 -2.66 -15.83 -14.93
C ASP A 180 -2.09 -16.67 -16.08
N ARG A 181 -1.69 -16.04 -17.19
CA ARG A 181 -1.05 -16.71 -18.31
C ARG A 181 -0.07 -15.79 -19.03
N THR A 182 1.04 -16.37 -19.49
CA THR A 182 2.05 -15.69 -20.33
C THR A 182 2.33 -16.53 -21.56
N PHE A 183 2.39 -15.89 -22.71
CA PHE A 183 2.72 -16.54 -23.97
C PHE A 183 3.42 -15.58 -24.94
N THR A 184 4.11 -16.14 -25.92
CA THR A 184 4.77 -15.36 -26.98
C THR A 184 3.90 -15.40 -28.23
N VAL A 185 3.70 -14.24 -28.85
CA VAL A 185 2.99 -14.10 -30.13
C VAL A 185 4.00 -13.67 -31.17
N THR A 186 4.09 -14.45 -32.28
CA THR A 186 4.97 -14.14 -33.40
C THR A 186 4.72 -12.72 -33.92
N GLY A 187 5.76 -11.90 -33.98
CA GLY A 187 5.67 -10.50 -34.39
C GLY A 187 5.20 -9.51 -33.33
N ALA A 188 4.57 -9.96 -32.24
CA ALA A 188 4.11 -9.10 -31.15
C ALA A 188 4.99 -9.20 -29.89
N GLY A 189 5.66 -10.33 -29.65
CA GLY A 189 6.50 -10.56 -28.47
C GLY A 189 5.70 -11.13 -27.31
N THR A 190 6.07 -10.74 -26.07
CA THR A 190 5.47 -11.27 -24.84
C THR A 190 4.10 -10.66 -24.60
N VAL A 191 3.11 -11.53 -24.39
CA VAL A 191 1.74 -11.17 -24.03
C VAL A 191 1.39 -11.86 -22.73
N VAL A 192 0.85 -11.10 -21.79
CA VAL A 192 0.32 -11.62 -20.53
C VAL A 192 -1.19 -11.41 -20.44
N THR A 193 -1.88 -12.26 -19.73
CA THR A 193 -3.32 -12.10 -19.49
C THR A 193 -3.61 -12.04 -17.99
N GLY A 194 -4.70 -11.35 -17.64
CA GLY A 194 -5.20 -11.24 -16.29
C GLY A 194 -6.59 -10.60 -16.26
N THR A 195 -7.22 -10.62 -15.10
CA THR A 195 -8.45 -9.88 -14.84
C THR A 195 -8.09 -8.56 -14.14
N LEU A 196 -8.38 -7.44 -14.80
CA LEU A 196 -8.22 -6.09 -14.26
C LEU A 196 -9.41 -5.80 -13.36
N THR A 197 -9.16 -5.69 -12.06
CA THR A 197 -10.21 -5.47 -11.04
C THR A 197 -10.37 -4.00 -10.65
N HIS A 198 -9.32 -3.18 -10.84
CA HIS A 198 -9.29 -1.75 -10.49
C HIS A 198 -8.42 -0.99 -11.48
N GLY A 199 -8.72 0.28 -11.68
CA GLY A 199 -7.92 1.20 -12.50
C GLY A 199 -8.20 1.07 -13.99
N THR A 200 -7.37 1.75 -14.77
CA THR A 200 -7.42 1.76 -16.24
C THR A 200 -6.00 1.59 -16.78
N LEU A 201 -5.82 0.63 -17.67
CA LEU A 201 -4.60 0.42 -18.45
C LEU A 201 -4.70 1.14 -19.78
N ARG A 202 -3.61 1.78 -20.22
CA ARG A 202 -3.49 2.47 -21.51
C ARG A 202 -2.26 1.95 -22.26
N VAL A 203 -2.34 1.99 -23.58
CA VAL A 203 -1.15 1.80 -24.42
C VAL A 203 -0.15 2.92 -24.12
N GLY A 204 1.10 2.56 -23.90
CA GLY A 204 2.16 3.48 -23.50
C GLY A 204 2.41 3.54 -21.99
N ASP A 205 1.52 3.01 -21.15
CA ASP A 205 1.73 2.96 -19.71
C ASP A 205 3.00 2.19 -19.36
N GLU A 206 3.68 2.67 -18.31
CA GLU A 206 4.76 1.95 -17.66
C GLU A 206 4.21 1.15 -16.47
N LEU A 207 4.62 -0.12 -16.38
CA LEU A 207 4.24 -1.01 -15.28
C LEU A 207 5.50 -1.66 -14.67
N LEU A 208 5.41 -2.05 -13.41
CA LEU A 208 6.45 -2.82 -12.72
C LEU A 208 6.05 -4.29 -12.61
N ALA A 209 7.00 -5.19 -12.88
CA ALA A 209 6.94 -6.60 -12.56
C ALA A 209 8.18 -6.95 -11.71
N GLY A 210 8.03 -7.00 -10.40
CA GLY A 210 9.19 -7.05 -9.49
C GLY A 210 10.02 -5.78 -9.58
N SER A 211 11.28 -5.88 -10.04
CA SER A 211 12.18 -4.75 -10.30
C SER A 211 12.11 -4.24 -11.74
N ASP A 212 11.49 -5.00 -12.64
CA ASP A 212 11.54 -4.75 -14.08
C ASP A 212 10.48 -3.74 -14.49
N ARG A 213 10.89 -2.73 -15.27
CA ARG A 213 10.00 -1.75 -15.89
C ARG A 213 9.56 -2.26 -17.26
N LEU A 214 8.26 -2.35 -17.43
CA LEU A 214 7.62 -2.84 -18.63
C LEU A 214 6.80 -1.74 -19.28
N GLN A 215 6.85 -1.64 -20.60
CA GLN A 215 5.99 -0.74 -21.35
C GLN A 215 4.82 -1.50 -21.99
N VAL A 216 3.62 -1.01 -21.83
CA VAL A 216 2.42 -1.53 -22.50
C VAL A 216 2.45 -1.12 -23.98
N ARG A 217 2.61 -2.10 -24.88
CA ARG A 217 2.64 -1.89 -26.34
C ARG A 217 1.27 -2.04 -26.99
N GLY A 218 0.39 -2.78 -26.37
CA GLY A 218 -0.95 -3.01 -26.89
C GLY A 218 -1.82 -3.72 -25.88
N LEU A 219 -3.12 -3.48 -26.00
CA LEU A 219 -4.15 -4.06 -25.17
C LEU A 219 -5.19 -4.77 -26.03
N GLN A 220 -5.67 -5.92 -25.56
CA GLN A 220 -6.84 -6.59 -26.14
C GLN A 220 -7.82 -6.99 -25.06
N THR A 221 -9.10 -6.81 -25.33
CA THR A 221 -10.21 -7.36 -24.53
C THR A 221 -11.28 -7.85 -25.49
N LEU A 222 -11.91 -8.98 -25.18
CA LEU A 222 -12.93 -9.62 -26.05
C LEU A 222 -12.44 -9.77 -27.50
N ASN A 223 -11.19 -10.16 -27.67
CA ASN A 223 -10.50 -10.32 -28.96
C ASN A 223 -10.42 -9.04 -29.84
N GLN A 224 -10.63 -7.85 -29.25
CA GLN A 224 -10.53 -6.55 -29.91
C GLN A 224 -9.37 -5.73 -29.35
N ARG A 225 -8.59 -5.10 -30.24
CA ARG A 225 -7.57 -4.13 -29.83
C ARG A 225 -8.22 -2.89 -29.22
N ARG A 226 -7.62 -2.36 -28.17
CA ARG A 226 -8.07 -1.16 -27.45
C ARG A 226 -6.86 -0.31 -27.09
N ASP A 227 -7.02 1.01 -27.11
CA ASP A 227 -6.02 1.96 -26.61
C ASP A 227 -6.05 2.07 -25.08
N ALA A 228 -7.22 1.79 -24.48
CA ALA A 228 -7.40 1.75 -23.05
C ALA A 228 -8.42 0.67 -22.64
N VAL A 229 -8.17 0.06 -21.48
CA VAL A 229 -9.06 -0.93 -20.86
C VAL A 229 -9.25 -0.56 -19.39
N SER A 230 -10.50 -0.33 -18.99
CA SER A 230 -10.87 -0.04 -17.60
C SER A 230 -11.44 -1.28 -16.90
N ALA A 231 -11.33 -1.34 -15.59
CA ALA A 231 -11.90 -2.37 -14.74
C ALA A 231 -13.47 -2.36 -14.82
N THR A 232 -14.13 -3.48 -14.63
CA THR A 232 -13.63 -4.84 -14.54
C THR A 232 -13.47 -5.39 -15.95
N ALA A 233 -12.34 -5.97 -16.27
CA ALA A 233 -12.13 -6.48 -17.61
C ALA A 233 -11.13 -7.65 -17.64
N ARG A 234 -11.42 -8.60 -18.52
CA ARG A 234 -10.40 -9.57 -18.93
C ARG A 234 -9.51 -8.93 -19.99
N VAL A 235 -8.22 -8.85 -19.75
CA VAL A 235 -7.29 -8.13 -20.63
C VAL A 235 -6.08 -8.99 -20.99
N ALA A 236 -5.68 -8.92 -22.26
CA ALA A 236 -4.37 -9.33 -22.73
C ALA A 236 -3.52 -8.09 -22.93
N VAL A 237 -2.35 -8.07 -22.32
CA VAL A 237 -1.40 -6.96 -22.33
C VAL A 237 -0.14 -7.39 -23.06
N ASN A 238 0.14 -6.77 -24.19
CA ASN A 238 1.41 -6.92 -24.87
C ASN A 238 2.43 -6.01 -24.18
N VAL A 239 3.50 -6.57 -23.67
CA VAL A 239 4.54 -5.85 -22.92
C VAL A 239 5.88 -5.88 -23.62
N ARG A 240 6.65 -4.79 -23.47
CA ARG A 240 8.06 -4.69 -23.84
C ARG A 240 8.90 -4.59 -22.57
N GLY A 241 10.07 -5.20 -22.57
CA GLY A 241 11.03 -5.11 -21.47
C GLY A 241 11.13 -6.37 -20.61
N ALA A 242 10.41 -7.45 -20.96
CA ALA A 242 10.56 -8.74 -20.30
C ALA A 242 10.29 -9.90 -21.25
N ASP A 243 10.93 -11.02 -20.99
CA ASP A 243 10.71 -12.28 -21.66
C ASP A 243 9.60 -13.09 -20.96
N ARG A 244 9.07 -14.09 -21.66
CA ARG A 244 8.02 -14.96 -21.14
C ARG A 244 8.38 -15.59 -19.79
N ASP A 245 9.61 -16.05 -19.63
CA ASP A 245 10.04 -16.81 -18.44
C ASP A 245 10.22 -15.93 -17.20
N THR A 246 10.35 -14.59 -17.38
CA THR A 246 10.44 -13.62 -16.29
C THR A 246 9.06 -13.21 -15.74
N LEU A 247 7.97 -13.55 -16.44
CA LEU A 247 6.60 -13.20 -16.10
C LEU A 247 5.72 -14.44 -15.85
N PRO A 248 6.06 -15.31 -14.87
CA PRO A 248 5.24 -16.47 -14.56
C PRO A 248 3.90 -16.09 -13.99
N ARG A 249 2.94 -17.05 -13.98
CA ARG A 249 1.67 -16.91 -13.28
C ARG A 249 1.90 -16.46 -11.83
N GLY A 250 1.06 -15.55 -11.33
CA GLY A 250 1.18 -14.98 -9.98
C GLY A 250 2.15 -13.81 -9.86
N THR A 251 2.74 -13.36 -10.98
CA THR A 251 3.48 -12.09 -11.04
C THR A 251 2.46 -10.95 -11.17
N PRO A 252 2.54 -9.91 -10.35
CA PRO A 252 1.69 -8.73 -10.50
C PRO A 252 2.32 -7.73 -11.48
N LEU A 253 1.50 -7.13 -12.35
CA LEU A 253 1.84 -5.90 -13.04
C LEU A 253 1.28 -4.71 -12.25
N LEU A 254 2.12 -3.76 -11.90
CA LEU A 254 1.81 -2.68 -10.97
C LEU A 254 2.04 -1.30 -11.58
N THR A 255 1.17 -0.36 -11.28
CA THR A 255 1.50 1.06 -11.46
C THR A 255 2.72 1.40 -10.60
N PRO A 256 3.78 2.03 -11.14
CA PRO A 256 4.97 2.43 -10.38
C PRO A 256 4.62 3.28 -9.16
N ASP A 257 5.37 3.11 -8.08
CA ASP A 257 5.34 3.88 -6.83
C ASP A 257 3.99 3.94 -6.10
N ALA A 258 3.01 3.14 -6.54
CA ALA A 258 1.65 3.15 -6.00
C ALA A 258 1.32 1.98 -5.08
N TRP A 259 2.28 1.10 -4.80
CA TRP A 259 2.05 -0.15 -4.06
C TRP A 259 3.13 -0.40 -3.02
N ILE A 260 2.72 -0.87 -1.85
CA ILE A 260 3.65 -1.36 -0.83
C ILE A 260 3.91 -2.84 -1.07
N THR A 261 5.15 -3.16 -1.44
CA THR A 261 5.60 -4.55 -1.56
C THR A 261 6.19 -4.98 -0.22
N THR A 262 5.59 -5.98 0.40
CA THR A 262 5.93 -6.41 1.76
C THR A 262 6.18 -7.91 1.87
N ARG A 263 7.00 -8.30 2.86
CA ARG A 263 7.16 -9.69 3.31
C ARG A 263 6.40 -9.99 4.60
N SER A 264 5.72 -9.00 5.19
CA SER A 264 5.01 -9.20 6.45
C SER A 264 3.70 -8.40 6.43
N ALA A 265 2.61 -9.06 6.75
CA ALA A 265 1.29 -8.42 6.87
C ALA A 265 0.58 -8.93 8.12
N ASP A 266 -0.15 -8.03 8.79
CA ASP A 266 -1.13 -8.44 9.78
C ASP A 266 -2.48 -8.65 9.11
N VAL A 267 -3.14 -9.72 9.48
CA VAL A 267 -4.37 -10.15 8.83
C VAL A 267 -5.44 -10.54 9.85
N ARG A 268 -6.68 -10.46 9.40
CA ARG A 268 -7.82 -11.12 10.06
C ARG A 268 -8.06 -12.44 9.37
N LEU A 269 -8.30 -13.45 10.16
CA LEU A 269 -8.70 -14.79 9.74
C LEU A 269 -10.21 -14.96 9.93
N GLU A 270 -10.80 -15.87 9.20
CA GLU A 270 -12.16 -16.32 9.45
C GLU A 270 -12.29 -16.85 10.88
N PRO A 271 -13.36 -16.48 11.62
CA PRO A 271 -13.53 -16.87 13.02
C PRO A 271 -13.53 -18.40 13.20
N GLY A 272 -12.78 -18.88 14.22
CA GLY A 272 -12.73 -20.30 14.56
C GLY A 272 -11.80 -21.15 13.68
N ALA A 273 -11.08 -20.55 12.74
CA ALA A 273 -10.14 -21.26 11.88
C ALA A 273 -8.95 -21.82 12.69
N ASP A 274 -8.73 -23.14 12.60
CA ASP A 274 -7.52 -23.79 13.14
C ASP A 274 -6.38 -23.72 12.11
N VAL A 275 -5.54 -22.70 12.25
CA VAL A 275 -4.46 -22.41 11.30
C VAL A 275 -3.12 -22.99 11.74
N GLY A 276 -2.55 -23.83 10.90
CA GLY A 276 -1.18 -24.33 11.05
C GLY A 276 -0.13 -23.23 10.88
N ARG A 277 1.13 -23.55 11.23
CA ARG A 277 2.24 -22.59 11.15
C ARG A 277 2.73 -22.31 9.73
N GLU A 278 2.64 -23.27 8.83
CA GLU A 278 3.16 -23.19 7.47
C GLU A 278 2.04 -23.52 6.49
N LEU A 279 1.63 -22.53 5.74
CA LEU A 279 0.50 -22.59 4.81
C LEU A 279 0.89 -21.90 3.50
N VAL A 280 -0.01 -21.94 2.52
CA VAL A 280 0.11 -21.17 1.28
C VAL A 280 -0.96 -20.10 1.26
N PHE A 281 -0.54 -18.85 1.13
CA PHE A 281 -1.43 -17.70 0.95
C PHE A 281 -1.72 -17.50 -0.53
N HIS A 282 -2.99 -17.49 -0.88
CA HIS A 282 -3.48 -17.24 -2.23
C HIS A 282 -4.11 -15.86 -2.31
N LEU A 283 -3.67 -15.05 -3.29
CA LEU A 283 -4.25 -13.74 -3.61
C LEU A 283 -4.19 -13.51 -5.13
N GLY A 284 -5.33 -13.30 -5.76
CA GLY A 284 -5.40 -13.28 -7.22
C GLY A 284 -4.89 -14.60 -7.80
N SER A 285 -3.97 -14.54 -8.76
CA SER A 285 -3.32 -15.74 -9.32
C SER A 285 -2.03 -16.15 -8.59
N ALA A 286 -1.64 -15.43 -7.54
CA ALA A 286 -0.45 -15.72 -6.77
C ALA A 286 -0.72 -16.76 -5.67
N ALA A 287 0.25 -17.67 -5.49
CA ALA A 287 0.33 -18.61 -4.39
C ALA A 287 1.70 -18.47 -3.74
N VAL A 288 1.75 -18.10 -2.45
CA VAL A 288 3.00 -17.80 -1.74
C VAL A 288 3.04 -18.56 -0.42
N PRO A 289 4.09 -19.37 -0.17
CA PRO A 289 4.29 -19.97 1.13
C PRO A 289 4.40 -18.92 2.22
N VAL A 290 3.73 -19.16 3.35
CA VAL A 290 3.71 -18.24 4.49
C VAL A 290 3.90 -18.97 5.79
N ARG A 291 4.56 -18.28 6.74
CA ARG A 291 4.55 -18.66 8.15
C ARG A 291 3.51 -17.81 8.87
N VAL A 292 2.60 -18.47 9.56
CA VAL A 292 1.52 -17.84 10.32
C VAL A 292 1.93 -17.75 11.80
N ARG A 293 1.81 -16.55 12.37
CA ARG A 293 1.99 -16.30 13.81
C ARG A 293 0.71 -15.68 14.38
N PRO A 294 -0.01 -16.38 15.24
CA PRO A 294 -1.19 -15.83 15.90
C PRO A 294 -0.87 -14.54 16.70
N LEU A 295 -1.76 -13.59 16.65
CA LEU A 295 -1.72 -12.32 17.42
C LEU A 295 -2.87 -12.25 18.42
N GLY A 296 -4.04 -12.77 18.07
CA GLY A 296 -5.26 -12.82 18.86
C GLY A 296 -6.12 -14.00 18.42
N ALA A 297 -7.40 -14.00 18.79
CA ALA A 297 -8.33 -15.10 18.50
C ALA A 297 -8.55 -15.29 16.98
N ASP A 298 -8.65 -14.18 16.23
CA ASP A 298 -8.95 -14.14 14.80
C ASP A 298 -7.95 -13.29 14.01
N THR A 299 -6.81 -12.96 14.59
CA THR A 299 -5.77 -12.14 13.96
C THR A 299 -4.43 -12.84 13.98
N ALA A 300 -3.69 -12.70 12.88
CA ALA A 300 -2.37 -13.29 12.73
C ALA A 300 -1.41 -12.38 11.97
N ARG A 301 -0.12 -12.62 12.12
CA ARG A 301 0.92 -12.10 11.25
C ARG A 301 1.34 -13.16 10.25
N LEU A 302 1.26 -12.81 8.98
CA LEU A 302 1.84 -13.60 7.91
C LEU A 302 3.25 -13.11 7.60
N THR A 303 4.20 -14.05 7.53
CA THR A 303 5.54 -13.82 6.98
C THR A 303 5.62 -14.57 5.66
N LEU A 304 5.76 -13.82 4.56
CA LEU A 304 5.71 -14.33 3.19
C LEU A 304 7.12 -14.75 2.73
N ALA A 305 7.21 -15.89 2.05
CA ALA A 305 8.47 -16.39 1.49
C ALA A 305 9.06 -15.44 0.41
N ARG A 306 8.21 -14.73 -0.32
CA ARG A 306 8.59 -13.66 -1.25
C ARG A 306 7.75 -12.41 -1.03
N PRO A 307 8.26 -11.22 -1.39
CA PRO A 307 7.48 -9.98 -1.29
C PRO A 307 6.21 -10.02 -2.16
N MET A 308 5.12 -9.43 -1.65
CA MET A 308 3.87 -9.25 -2.39
C MET A 308 3.38 -7.80 -2.29
N PRO A 309 2.81 -7.23 -3.36
CA PRO A 309 2.11 -5.95 -3.29
C PRO A 309 0.76 -6.17 -2.63
N LEU A 310 0.64 -5.73 -1.39
CA LEU A 310 -0.59 -5.87 -0.61
C LEU A 310 -1.18 -4.50 -0.27
N ARG A 311 -2.49 -4.50 -0.02
CA ARG A 311 -3.24 -3.37 0.54
C ARG A 311 -4.11 -3.83 1.70
N ALA A 312 -4.37 -2.92 2.61
CA ALA A 312 -5.42 -3.10 3.61
C ALA A 312 -6.77 -3.33 2.90
N GLY A 313 -7.50 -4.34 3.36
CA GLY A 313 -8.74 -4.78 2.74
C GLY A 313 -8.58 -5.85 1.65
N ASP A 314 -7.37 -6.20 1.21
CA ASP A 314 -7.19 -7.33 0.28
C ASP A 314 -7.75 -8.62 0.88
N HIS A 315 -8.51 -9.36 0.06
CA HIS A 315 -9.05 -10.66 0.39
C HIS A 315 -8.25 -11.76 -0.28
N GLY A 316 -7.82 -12.71 0.51
CA GLY A 316 -7.16 -13.93 0.06
C GLY A 316 -7.59 -15.11 0.90
N LEU A 317 -6.94 -16.23 0.73
CA LEU A 317 -7.17 -17.42 1.55
C LEU A 317 -5.88 -18.15 1.91
N LEU A 318 -5.92 -18.92 2.99
CA LEU A 318 -4.87 -19.83 3.40
C LEU A 318 -5.25 -21.26 3.04
N ARG A 319 -4.32 -21.98 2.42
CA ARG A 319 -4.46 -23.38 2.05
C ARG A 319 -3.36 -24.22 2.69
N ASP A 320 -3.73 -25.35 3.25
CA ASP A 320 -2.79 -26.37 3.72
C ASP A 320 -2.32 -27.20 2.51
N PRO A 321 -1.05 -27.15 2.13
CA PRO A 321 -0.55 -27.91 0.99
C PRO A 321 -0.48 -29.42 1.25
N GLY A 322 -0.33 -29.84 2.51
CA GLY A 322 -0.28 -31.25 2.90
C GLY A 322 -1.66 -31.89 2.89
N ARG A 323 -2.62 -31.26 3.55
CA ARG A 323 -4.03 -31.72 3.60
C ARG A 323 -4.79 -31.37 2.33
N ARG A 324 -4.28 -30.46 1.49
CA ARG A 324 -4.92 -29.91 0.28
C ARG A 324 -6.26 -29.21 0.54
N THR A 325 -6.48 -28.72 1.75
CA THR A 325 -7.73 -28.07 2.15
C THR A 325 -7.56 -26.57 2.30
N ILE A 326 -8.61 -25.81 2.06
CA ILE A 326 -8.73 -24.40 2.41
C ILE A 326 -8.94 -24.34 3.92
N VAL A 327 -8.10 -23.55 4.60
CA VAL A 327 -8.07 -23.48 6.06
C VAL A 327 -8.85 -22.26 6.56
N ALA A 328 -8.69 -21.13 5.89
CA ALA A 328 -9.35 -19.88 6.29
C ALA A 328 -9.37 -18.85 5.16
N GLY A 329 -10.39 -18.02 5.15
CA GLY A 329 -10.38 -16.73 4.49
C GLY A 329 -9.46 -15.76 5.24
N VAL A 330 -8.85 -14.85 4.49
CA VAL A 330 -7.87 -13.87 5.00
C VAL A 330 -8.23 -12.48 4.51
N ARG A 331 -8.32 -11.53 5.44
CA ARG A 331 -8.39 -10.10 5.11
C ARG A 331 -7.14 -9.39 5.61
N VAL A 332 -6.43 -8.72 4.72
CA VAL A 332 -5.23 -7.94 5.07
C VAL A 332 -5.64 -6.70 5.86
N LEU A 333 -5.02 -6.49 7.03
CA LEU A 333 -5.25 -5.34 7.89
C LEU A 333 -4.11 -4.32 7.79
N ASP A 334 -2.86 -4.78 7.91
CA ASP A 334 -1.69 -3.90 7.88
C ASP A 334 -0.58 -4.52 7.03
N VAL A 335 -0.09 -3.75 6.08
CA VAL A 335 0.94 -4.18 5.12
C VAL A 335 2.35 -3.76 5.51
N ARG A 336 2.50 -2.98 6.59
CA ARG A 336 3.79 -2.50 7.12
C ARG A 336 3.84 -2.63 8.66
N PRO A 337 3.47 -3.79 9.23
CA PRO A 337 3.34 -3.91 10.67
C PRO A 337 4.70 -3.80 11.39
N ALA A 338 4.70 -3.13 12.54
CA ALA A 338 5.89 -2.98 13.36
C ALA A 338 6.44 -4.35 13.83
N PRO A 339 7.77 -4.51 13.93
CA PRO A 339 8.38 -5.76 14.39
C PRO A 339 7.95 -6.16 15.82
N LEU A 340 7.66 -7.44 16.04
CA LEU A 340 7.25 -7.99 17.33
C LEU A 340 8.49 -8.43 18.14
N ARG A 341 9.26 -7.47 18.67
CA ARG A 341 10.56 -7.73 19.32
C ARG A 341 10.46 -8.05 20.81
N ARG A 342 9.42 -7.61 21.51
CA ARG A 342 9.28 -7.77 22.97
C ARG A 342 8.31 -8.90 23.31
N ARG A 343 8.52 -9.53 24.48
CA ARG A 343 7.55 -10.48 25.06
C ARG A 343 6.20 -9.76 25.22
N GLY A 344 5.11 -10.41 24.84
CA GLY A 344 3.75 -9.82 24.87
C GLY A 344 3.40 -8.92 23.69
N ALA A 345 4.36 -8.50 22.83
CA ALA A 345 4.09 -7.62 21.69
C ALA A 345 3.02 -8.18 20.72
N ALA A 346 2.94 -9.51 20.57
CA ALA A 346 1.90 -10.14 19.76
C ALA A 346 0.50 -9.90 20.33
N ALA A 347 0.29 -10.09 21.63
CA ALA A 347 -0.99 -9.88 22.28
C ALA A 347 -1.42 -8.40 22.25
N VAL A 348 -0.48 -7.47 22.49
CA VAL A 348 -0.74 -6.03 22.37
C VAL A 348 -1.16 -5.68 20.95
N ARG A 349 -0.48 -6.24 19.94
CA ARG A 349 -0.85 -6.00 18.55
C ARG A 349 -2.20 -6.61 18.21
N GLY A 350 -2.49 -7.83 18.67
CA GLY A 350 -3.80 -8.47 18.50
C GLY A 350 -4.93 -7.64 19.08
N ALA A 351 -4.74 -7.08 20.29
CA ALA A 351 -5.71 -6.16 20.91
C ALA A 351 -5.91 -4.89 20.07
N ALA A 352 -4.85 -4.32 19.49
CA ALA A 352 -4.95 -3.15 18.62
C ALA A 352 -5.68 -3.42 17.29
N LEU A 353 -5.69 -4.67 16.84
CA LEU A 353 -6.39 -5.11 15.61
C LEU A 353 -7.82 -5.59 15.89
N ALA A 354 -8.19 -5.79 17.16
CA ALA A 354 -9.49 -6.33 17.54
C ALA A 354 -10.64 -5.48 17.00
N GLY A 355 -11.67 -6.12 16.45
CA GLY A 355 -12.86 -5.45 15.93
C GLY A 355 -12.69 -4.74 14.58
N VAL A 356 -11.47 -4.56 14.06
CA VAL A 356 -11.24 -3.93 12.75
C VAL A 356 -11.44 -4.96 11.64
N THR A 357 -12.47 -4.79 10.84
CA THR A 357 -12.74 -5.66 9.67
C THR A 357 -12.09 -5.12 8.40
N VAL A 358 -12.31 -3.86 8.07
CA VAL A 358 -11.65 -3.15 6.96
C VAL A 358 -10.98 -1.91 7.56
N PRO A 359 -9.65 -1.81 7.53
CA PRO A 359 -8.95 -0.67 8.10
C PRO A 359 -9.30 0.64 7.38
N THR A 360 -9.60 1.65 8.16
CA THR A 360 -9.76 3.04 7.70
C THR A 360 -8.41 3.77 7.72
N ALA A 361 -8.35 4.97 7.16
CA ALA A 361 -7.18 5.84 7.30
C ALA A 361 -6.89 6.13 8.79
N ALA A 362 -7.92 6.33 9.62
CA ALA A 362 -7.79 6.55 11.05
C ALA A 362 -7.16 5.34 11.77
N ASP A 363 -7.53 4.11 11.40
CA ASP A 363 -6.92 2.91 11.97
C ASP A 363 -5.43 2.80 11.61
N LEU A 364 -5.08 3.03 10.35
CA LEU A 364 -3.69 3.03 9.91
C LEU A 364 -2.87 4.12 10.62
N LEU A 365 -3.42 5.32 10.77
CA LEU A 365 -2.76 6.42 11.50
C LEU A 365 -2.59 6.07 12.98
N ARG A 366 -3.56 5.42 13.62
CA ARG A 366 -3.44 4.96 15.01
C ARG A 366 -2.30 3.95 15.19
N TRP A 367 -2.07 3.08 14.18
CA TRP A 367 -1.01 2.07 14.25
C TRP A 367 0.38 2.60 13.86
N HIS A 368 0.45 3.60 12.99
CA HIS A 368 1.70 4.14 12.42
C HIS A 368 2.06 5.53 12.92
N GLY A 369 1.14 6.22 13.59
CA GLY A 369 1.31 7.56 14.13
C GLY A 369 1.21 8.65 13.07
N LEU A 370 2.06 8.60 12.04
CA LEU A 370 2.19 9.62 11.00
C LEU A 370 2.38 8.97 9.64
N LEU A 371 1.57 9.36 8.65
CA LEU A 371 1.62 8.87 7.27
C LEU A 371 1.37 10.01 6.29
N SER A 372 2.03 9.95 5.14
CA SER A 372 1.73 10.82 4.00
C SER A 372 0.50 10.33 3.24
N ARG A 373 -0.11 11.21 2.42
CA ARG A 373 -1.21 10.85 1.51
C ARG A 373 -0.82 9.69 0.58
N ALA A 374 0.40 9.73 0.04
CA ALA A 374 0.92 8.69 -0.84
C ALA A 374 1.01 7.34 -0.12
N GLU A 375 1.51 7.32 1.13
CA GLU A 375 1.59 6.08 1.93
C GLU A 375 0.20 5.53 2.25
N LEU A 376 -0.75 6.37 2.72
CA LEU A 376 -2.13 5.96 2.97
C LEU A 376 -2.78 5.35 1.73
N THR A 377 -2.62 6.01 0.57
CA THR A 377 -3.13 5.51 -0.71
C THR A 377 -2.49 4.18 -1.10
N ALA A 378 -1.17 4.05 -0.96
CA ALA A 378 -0.45 2.81 -1.24
C ALA A 378 -0.84 1.67 -0.28
N MET A 379 -1.18 2.00 0.97
CA MET A 379 -1.72 1.06 1.95
C MET A 379 -3.19 0.69 1.69
N GLY A 380 -3.88 1.38 0.80
CA GLY A 380 -5.27 1.08 0.41
C GLY A 380 -6.35 1.94 1.07
N ALA A 381 -5.96 2.99 1.81
CA ALA A 381 -6.90 3.89 2.48
C ALA A 381 -6.86 5.30 1.88
N ALA A 382 -8.03 5.93 1.81
CA ALA A 382 -8.15 7.34 1.48
C ALA A 382 -8.42 8.13 2.77
N PRO A 383 -7.62 9.18 3.07
CA PRO A 383 -7.89 9.99 4.25
C PRO A 383 -9.16 10.85 4.05
N ASP A 384 -10.03 10.84 5.02
CA ASP A 384 -11.28 11.60 5.12
C ASP A 384 -11.16 12.81 6.08
N MET A 385 -9.97 13.05 6.59
CA MET A 385 -9.61 14.12 7.51
C MET A 385 -8.65 15.13 6.87
N PRO A 386 -8.56 16.37 7.38
CA PRO A 386 -7.60 17.35 6.89
C PRO A 386 -6.16 16.95 7.27
N PRO A 387 -5.16 17.25 6.41
CA PRO A 387 -3.75 17.04 6.74
C PRO A 387 -3.29 18.02 7.83
N VAL A 388 -2.34 17.61 8.66
CA VAL A 388 -1.74 18.46 9.71
C VAL A 388 -0.67 19.41 9.16
N ALA A 389 0.02 19.01 8.08
CA ALA A 389 0.96 19.87 7.35
C ALA A 389 1.24 19.28 5.95
N GLY A 390 1.06 20.09 4.90
CA GLY A 390 1.21 19.59 3.52
C GLY A 390 0.34 18.37 3.26
N ASP A 391 0.95 17.25 2.88
CA ASP A 391 0.25 15.98 2.62
C ASP A 391 0.38 14.95 3.77
N TRP A 392 0.71 15.41 4.98
CA TRP A 392 0.88 14.55 6.15
C TRP A 392 -0.36 14.49 7.02
N PHE A 393 -0.71 13.29 7.45
CA PHE A 393 -1.82 12.96 8.33
C PHE A 393 -1.29 12.27 9.59
N THR A 394 -1.99 12.41 10.69
CA THR A 394 -1.55 11.84 11.97
C THR A 394 -2.72 11.39 12.83
N ASP A 395 -2.45 10.43 13.71
CA ASP A 395 -3.34 10.13 14.82
C ASP A 395 -3.36 11.30 15.83
N PRO A 396 -4.52 11.75 16.31
CA PRO A 396 -4.61 12.86 17.27
C PRO A 396 -3.81 12.63 18.56
N GLY A 397 -3.80 11.38 19.08
CA GLY A 397 -3.04 11.01 20.27
C GLY A 397 -1.54 11.14 20.02
N HIS A 398 -1.05 10.59 18.90
CA HIS A 398 0.35 10.71 18.50
C HIS A 398 0.77 12.17 18.28
N TRP A 399 -0.07 12.98 17.66
CA TRP A 399 0.17 14.41 17.47
C TRP A 399 0.30 15.17 18.79
N SER A 400 -0.56 14.84 19.76
CA SER A 400 -0.51 15.42 21.10
C SER A 400 0.76 15.02 21.85
N GLU A 401 1.25 13.78 21.68
CA GLU A 401 2.52 13.33 22.25
C GLU A 401 3.73 14.05 21.63
N LEU A 402 3.73 14.24 20.30
CA LEU A 402 4.76 15.01 19.63
C LEU A 402 4.80 16.46 20.10
N ARG A 403 3.64 17.12 20.29
CA ARG A 403 3.54 18.47 20.86
C ARG A 403 4.10 18.54 22.27
N ARG A 404 3.73 17.61 23.14
CA ARG A 404 4.23 17.54 24.51
C ARG A 404 5.74 17.35 24.51
N SER A 405 6.26 16.43 23.71
CA SER A 405 7.68 16.18 23.58
C SER A 405 8.44 17.42 23.07
N LEU A 406 7.90 18.12 22.06
CA LEU A 406 8.48 19.38 21.59
C LEU A 406 8.54 20.42 22.70
N THR A 407 7.46 20.62 23.45
CA THR A 407 7.40 21.59 24.55
C THR A 407 8.44 21.26 25.62
N GLU A 408 8.56 20.00 26.02
CA GLU A 408 9.58 19.56 26.98
C GLU A 408 11.00 19.79 26.47
N GLN A 409 11.27 19.50 25.19
CA GLN A 409 12.58 19.72 24.59
C GLN A 409 12.96 21.21 24.52
N VAL A 410 12.00 22.07 24.21
CA VAL A 410 12.19 23.53 24.19
C VAL A 410 12.40 24.07 25.60
N SER A 411 11.62 23.63 26.59
CA SER A 411 11.73 24.09 27.99
C SER A 411 13.07 23.77 28.65
N ARG A 412 13.73 22.69 28.21
CA ARG A 412 15.06 22.27 28.71
C ARG A 412 16.23 23.09 28.11
N ARG A 413 15.94 23.96 27.13
CA ARG A 413 16.96 24.70 26.38
C ARG A 413 16.74 26.22 26.46
N ASP A 414 17.67 26.92 27.09
CA ASP A 414 17.54 28.37 27.25
C ASP A 414 17.53 29.14 25.93
N GLN A 415 18.10 28.59 24.87
CA GLN A 415 18.19 29.22 23.55
C GLN A 415 17.08 28.75 22.58
N GLY A 416 16.19 27.86 23.04
CA GLY A 416 15.21 27.22 22.16
C GLY A 416 15.82 26.12 21.28
N ILE A 417 15.16 25.78 20.19
CA ILE A 417 15.57 24.73 19.27
C ILE A 417 15.20 25.14 17.85
N THR A 418 16.08 24.94 16.87
CA THR A 418 15.73 25.23 15.48
C THR A 418 14.66 24.26 14.96
N VAL A 419 13.87 24.69 13.96
CA VAL A 419 12.82 23.84 13.36
C VAL A 419 13.40 22.52 12.83
N GLU A 420 14.58 22.56 12.23
CA GLU A 420 15.28 21.38 11.71
C GLU A 420 15.77 20.44 12.83
N ALA A 421 16.32 21.02 13.91
CA ALA A 421 16.73 20.24 15.07
C ALA A 421 15.51 19.61 15.78
N ALA A 422 14.39 20.32 15.87
CA ALA A 422 13.13 19.79 16.38
C ALA A 422 12.61 18.62 15.53
N ALA A 423 12.60 18.78 14.20
CA ALA A 423 12.20 17.72 13.30
C ALA A 423 13.06 16.45 13.47
N ARG A 424 14.38 16.59 13.58
CA ARG A 424 15.28 15.44 13.82
C ARG A 424 15.08 14.78 15.19
N LEU A 425 14.98 15.58 16.24
CA LEU A 425 14.79 15.06 17.60
C LEU A 425 13.49 14.28 17.76
N LEU A 426 12.44 14.71 17.05
CA LEU A 426 11.13 14.06 17.04
C LEU A 426 11.01 12.97 15.97
N GLY A 427 12.05 12.73 15.16
CA GLY A 427 12.02 11.75 14.07
C GLY A 427 11.02 12.08 12.98
N LEU A 428 10.74 13.36 12.74
CA LEU A 428 9.77 13.80 11.74
C LEU A 428 10.38 13.76 10.33
N PRO A 429 9.68 13.23 9.35
CA PRO A 429 10.17 13.13 7.97
C PRO A 429 10.18 14.47 7.22
N ASP A 430 9.44 15.49 7.71
CA ASP A 430 9.32 16.80 7.07
C ASP A 430 9.36 17.92 8.12
N ARG A 431 10.18 18.94 7.88
CA ARG A 431 10.29 20.11 8.76
C ARG A 431 8.98 20.91 8.89
N ARG A 432 8.09 20.83 7.89
CA ARG A 432 6.75 21.45 7.96
C ARG A 432 5.95 20.91 9.14
N LEU A 433 6.14 19.64 9.50
CA LEU A 433 5.50 19.03 10.67
C LEU A 433 5.99 19.67 11.98
N ALA A 434 7.30 19.91 12.11
CA ALA A 434 7.84 20.60 13.28
C ALA A 434 7.27 22.01 13.43
N ARG A 435 7.08 22.75 12.33
CA ARG A 435 6.42 24.06 12.34
C ARG A 435 4.94 23.96 12.76
N ALA A 436 4.22 22.97 12.27
CA ALA A 436 2.80 22.74 12.59
C ALA A 436 2.58 22.30 14.05
N LEU A 437 3.62 21.75 14.70
CA LEU A 437 3.58 21.42 16.14
C LEU A 437 3.68 22.66 17.04
N VAL A 438 4.18 23.79 16.52
CA VAL A 438 4.35 25.03 17.29
C VAL A 438 2.98 25.68 17.52
N VAL A 439 2.51 25.57 18.74
CA VAL A 439 1.30 26.23 19.26
C VAL A 439 1.62 26.81 20.64
N GLU A 440 0.85 27.76 21.13
CA GLU A 440 1.02 28.30 22.48
C GLU A 440 1.21 27.17 23.53
N PRO A 441 2.18 27.32 24.47
CA PRO A 441 3.04 28.49 24.74
C PRO A 441 4.30 28.61 23.86
N LEU A 442 4.47 27.77 22.80
CA LEU A 442 5.62 27.85 21.91
C LEU A 442 5.39 28.86 20.79
N THR A 443 6.45 29.53 20.38
CA THR A 443 6.47 30.45 19.22
C THR A 443 7.74 30.27 18.41
N THR A 444 7.71 30.64 17.13
CA THR A 444 8.92 30.62 16.28
C THR A 444 9.43 32.03 16.09
N ARG A 445 10.71 32.27 16.41
CA ARG A 445 11.41 33.54 16.17
C ARG A 445 12.69 33.26 15.41
N ALA A 446 12.85 33.86 14.24
CA ALA A 446 14.03 33.69 13.36
C ALA A 446 14.44 32.22 13.16
N GLY A 447 13.46 31.31 12.88
CA GLY A 447 13.74 29.89 12.64
C GLY A 447 13.94 29.04 13.92
N VAL A 448 13.92 29.66 15.11
CA VAL A 448 14.09 28.99 16.40
C VAL A 448 12.75 28.92 17.13
N ILE A 449 12.39 27.74 17.60
CA ILE A 449 11.21 27.49 18.45
C ILE A 449 11.61 27.80 19.89
N VAL A 450 10.87 28.71 20.52
CA VAL A 450 11.10 29.18 21.90
C VAL A 450 9.80 29.11 22.71
N SER A 451 9.89 29.07 24.05
CA SER A 451 8.72 29.24 24.92
C SER A 451 8.24 30.69 24.90
N GLY A 452 6.92 30.89 24.73
CA GLY A 452 6.29 32.22 24.74
C GLY A 452 6.32 32.94 26.09
N ASP A 453 6.54 32.20 27.19
CA ASP A 453 6.65 32.74 28.56
C ASP A 453 7.97 33.46 28.83
N ARG A 454 8.88 33.54 27.82
CA ARG A 454 10.11 34.30 27.96
C ARG A 454 9.83 35.79 27.93
N ALA A 455 10.36 36.48 28.92
CA ALA A 455 10.25 37.93 29.05
C ALA A 455 10.58 38.63 27.71
N PRO A 456 9.76 39.56 27.25
CA PRO A 456 10.01 40.29 26.01
C PRO A 456 11.39 40.99 26.11
N MET A 457 12.12 40.97 24.99
CA MET A 457 13.40 41.66 24.91
C MET A 457 13.15 43.15 25.14
N PRO A 458 13.96 43.80 25.99
CA PRO A 458 13.83 45.25 26.21
C PRO A 458 13.91 45.99 24.86
N PRO A 459 13.08 47.03 24.60
CA PRO A 459 13.03 47.71 23.30
C PRO A 459 14.38 48.27 22.81
N GLN A 460 15.25 48.63 23.76
CA GLN A 460 16.60 49.10 23.45
C GLN A 460 17.50 47.95 22.93
N VAL A 461 17.36 46.75 23.49
CA VAL A 461 18.09 45.56 23.07
C VAL A 461 17.56 45.08 21.69
N GLU A 462 16.27 45.18 21.47
CA GLU A 462 15.64 44.86 20.19
C GLU A 462 16.20 45.74 19.05
N LYS A 463 16.21 47.05 19.23
CA LYS A 463 16.81 48.01 18.29
C LYS A 463 18.30 47.73 18.04
N ALA A 464 19.03 47.32 19.07
CA ALA A 464 20.46 47.02 18.95
C ALA A 464 20.68 45.70 18.15
N VAL A 465 19.83 44.69 18.36
CA VAL A 465 19.88 43.45 17.59
C VAL A 465 19.47 43.70 16.12
N ASP A 466 18.50 44.56 15.83
CA ASP A 466 18.13 44.89 14.46
C ASP A 466 19.24 45.61 13.71
N ARG A 467 19.97 46.51 14.38
CA ARG A 467 21.17 47.13 13.81
C ARG A 467 22.26 46.09 13.53
N LEU A 468 22.46 45.16 14.45
CA LEU A 468 23.44 44.08 14.26
C LEU A 468 23.04 43.17 13.09
N ARG A 469 21.75 42.88 12.90
CA ARG A 469 21.26 42.16 11.71
C ARG A 469 21.56 42.89 10.42
N THR A 470 21.38 44.21 10.39
CA THR A 470 21.70 45.02 9.24
C THR A 470 23.21 45.00 8.96
N ASP A 471 24.05 45.04 10.01
CA ASP A 471 25.52 44.96 9.86
C ASP A 471 25.99 43.60 9.27
N LEU A 472 25.24 42.54 9.54
CA LEU A 472 25.55 41.16 9.12
C LEU A 472 24.78 40.74 7.86
N ASP A 473 24.02 41.64 7.27
CA ASP A 473 23.27 41.34 6.05
C ASP A 473 24.20 40.88 4.92
N GLY A 474 23.87 39.75 4.29
CA GLY A 474 24.69 39.08 3.27
C GLY A 474 25.98 38.41 3.80
N ARG A 475 26.26 38.45 5.11
CA ARG A 475 27.44 37.86 5.75
C ARG A 475 27.08 37.02 6.99
N PRO A 476 26.31 35.94 6.84
CA PRO A 476 25.73 35.21 7.96
C PRO A 476 26.75 34.52 8.87
N PHE A 477 27.99 34.34 8.41
CA PHE A 477 29.05 33.66 9.14
C PHE A 477 30.09 34.62 9.70
N ASP A 478 29.86 35.95 9.65
CA ASP A 478 30.66 36.94 10.34
C ASP A 478 30.15 37.06 11.78
N ALA A 479 31.11 37.09 12.72
CA ALA A 479 30.78 37.38 14.11
C ALA A 479 31.18 38.81 14.45
N PRO A 480 30.31 39.60 15.11
CA PRO A 480 30.62 40.94 15.55
C PRO A 480 31.85 40.95 16.46
N THR A 481 32.61 42.02 16.39
CA THR A 481 33.75 42.25 17.32
C THR A 481 33.21 42.64 18.70
N ALA A 482 34.05 42.47 19.74
CA ALA A 482 33.69 42.92 21.09
C ALA A 482 33.44 44.44 21.14
N GLU A 483 34.18 45.23 20.37
CA GLU A 483 33.99 46.66 20.20
C GLU A 483 32.61 46.99 19.59
N ARG A 484 32.24 46.27 18.53
CA ARG A 484 30.93 46.47 17.88
C ARG A 484 29.76 46.10 18.79
N LEU A 485 29.88 45.01 19.55
CA LEU A 485 28.88 44.66 20.56
C LEU A 485 28.80 45.73 21.66
N ALA A 486 29.91 46.32 22.07
CA ALA A 486 29.96 47.42 23.06
C ALA A 486 29.30 48.70 22.51
N GLU A 487 29.60 49.10 21.25
CA GLU A 487 28.96 50.22 20.56
C GLU A 487 27.44 50.08 20.50
N LEU A 488 26.96 48.87 20.19
CA LEU A 488 25.53 48.53 20.14
C LEU A 488 24.93 48.35 21.55
N LYS A 489 25.71 48.46 22.61
CA LYS A 489 25.32 48.18 24.00
C LYS A 489 24.78 46.75 24.21
N LEU A 490 25.23 45.79 23.37
CA LEU A 490 24.90 44.36 23.46
C LEU A 490 25.97 43.64 24.29
N THR A 491 26.14 44.04 25.55
CA THR A 491 27.09 43.44 26.49
C THR A 491 26.39 43.06 27.81
N GLY A 492 26.95 42.14 28.58
CA GLY A 492 26.42 41.74 29.87
C GLY A 492 24.95 41.32 29.84
N ALA A 493 24.11 42.00 30.62
CA ALA A 493 22.69 41.69 30.73
C ALA A 493 21.91 41.87 29.41
N ALA A 494 22.29 42.86 28.58
CA ALA A 494 21.66 43.08 27.26
C ALA A 494 21.94 41.93 26.29
N LEU A 495 23.19 41.45 26.25
CA LEU A 495 23.54 40.29 25.44
C LEU A 495 22.82 39.03 25.94
N THR A 496 22.78 38.84 27.27
CA THR A 496 22.04 37.73 27.88
C THR A 496 20.54 37.79 27.53
N ALA A 497 19.94 38.98 27.54
CA ALA A 497 18.53 39.16 27.15
C ALA A 497 18.31 38.85 25.66
N ALA A 498 19.21 39.28 24.76
CA ALA A 498 19.14 38.96 23.34
C ALA A 498 19.29 37.45 23.06
N VAL A 499 20.19 36.78 23.79
CA VAL A 499 20.37 35.31 23.72
C VAL A 499 19.15 34.58 24.28
N ARG A 500 18.63 34.98 25.43
CA ARG A 500 17.38 34.40 26.02
C ARG A 500 16.18 34.59 25.10
N ALA A 501 16.11 35.70 24.38
CA ALA A 501 15.09 35.94 23.39
C ALA A 501 15.32 35.18 22.06
N ALA A 502 16.36 34.35 21.96
CA ALA A 502 16.77 33.65 20.75
C ALA A 502 17.02 34.60 19.55
N ALA A 503 17.35 35.84 19.80
CA ALA A 503 17.65 36.85 18.80
C ALA A 503 19.14 36.81 18.36
N LEU A 504 20.02 36.24 19.20
CA LEU A 504 21.42 35.96 18.94
C LEU A 504 21.79 34.55 19.42
N LEU A 505 22.70 33.90 18.71
CA LEU A 505 23.17 32.53 18.99
C LEU A 505 24.62 32.55 19.44
N PRO A 506 24.94 32.27 20.72
CA PRO A 506 26.31 32.06 21.16
C PRO A 506 26.79 30.68 20.72
N ILE A 507 27.94 30.63 20.03
CA ILE A 507 28.56 29.39 19.52
C ILE A 507 29.90 29.07 20.19
N GLY A 508 30.33 29.88 21.11
CA GLY A 508 31.59 29.71 21.85
C GLY A 508 31.88 30.88 22.77
N ARG A 509 33.10 30.92 23.36
CA ARG A 509 33.51 32.07 24.16
C ARG A 509 33.62 33.31 23.28
N ASN A 510 32.83 34.32 23.55
CA ASN A 510 32.84 35.63 22.86
C ASN A 510 32.54 35.56 21.35
N VAL A 511 31.83 34.55 20.88
CA VAL A 511 31.34 34.45 19.48
C VAL A 511 29.85 34.31 19.47
N VAL A 512 29.17 35.27 18.87
CA VAL A 512 27.71 35.23 18.65
C VAL A 512 27.41 35.36 17.15
N LEU A 513 26.44 34.60 16.67
CA LEU A 513 25.95 34.66 15.31
C LEU A 513 24.45 34.96 15.30
N LEU A 514 23.90 35.14 14.11
CA LEU A 514 22.44 35.13 13.92
C LEU A 514 21.92 33.71 14.06
N PRO A 515 20.68 33.53 14.48
CA PRO A 515 20.11 32.21 14.78
C PRO A 515 20.03 31.25 13.59
N ASP A 516 19.98 31.76 12.34
CA ASP A 516 19.92 31.03 11.08
C ASP A 516 21.29 30.59 10.54
N ALA A 517 22.40 31.14 11.11
CA ALA A 517 23.76 30.84 10.67
C ALA A 517 24.11 29.33 10.65
N PRO A 518 23.71 28.47 11.62
CA PRO A 518 24.02 27.04 11.58
C PRO A 518 23.37 26.32 10.38
N GLU A 519 22.14 26.66 10.03
CA GLU A 519 21.43 26.06 8.92
C GLU A 519 22.04 26.45 7.58
N LEU A 520 22.35 27.73 7.43
CA LEU A 520 23.06 28.24 6.26
C LEU A 520 24.45 27.60 6.14
N ALA A 521 25.13 27.39 7.28
CA ALA A 521 26.45 26.73 7.29
C ALA A 521 26.32 25.25 6.84
N VAL A 522 25.35 24.52 7.32
CA VAL A 522 25.10 23.14 6.87
C VAL A 522 24.83 23.08 5.35
N ALA A 523 24.04 24.01 4.81
CA ALA A 523 23.76 24.08 3.39
C ALA A 523 25.08 24.28 2.58
N VAL A 524 25.94 25.20 3.01
CA VAL A 524 27.25 25.45 2.36
C VAL A 524 28.17 24.23 2.52
N LEU A 525 28.31 23.69 3.73
CA LEU A 525 29.23 22.58 4.02
C LEU A 525 28.82 21.27 3.31
N SER A 526 27.55 21.11 3.04
CA SER A 526 27.04 19.94 2.29
C SER A 526 27.49 19.90 0.82
N THR A 527 27.96 21.02 0.28
CA THR A 527 28.54 21.12 -1.08
C THR A 527 29.99 20.69 -1.16
N LEU A 528 30.67 20.57 -0.01
CA LEU A 528 32.07 20.18 0.05
C LEU A 528 32.28 18.68 -0.15
N PRO A 529 33.42 18.27 -0.76
CA PRO A 529 33.79 16.85 -0.78
C PRO A 529 33.93 16.30 0.64
N ALA A 530 33.37 15.15 0.91
CA ALA A 530 33.46 14.51 2.22
C ALA A 530 34.61 13.48 2.24
N PRO A 531 35.46 13.46 3.29
CA PRO A 531 35.47 14.35 4.44
C PRO A 531 36.14 15.70 4.14
N PHE A 532 35.74 16.77 4.82
CA PHE A 532 36.32 18.11 4.69
C PHE A 532 37.03 18.54 5.96
N THR A 533 38.07 19.37 5.80
CA THR A 533 38.87 19.93 6.91
C THR A 533 38.30 21.25 7.42
N VAL A 534 38.73 21.65 8.63
CA VAL A 534 38.41 22.99 9.20
C VAL A 534 38.81 24.13 8.25
N SER A 535 39.94 23.98 7.53
CA SER A 535 40.40 24.98 6.56
C SER A 535 39.48 25.10 5.36
N GLN A 536 39.05 23.98 4.81
CA GLN A 536 38.07 23.94 3.70
C GLN A 536 36.73 24.54 4.12
N ALA A 537 36.24 24.16 5.30
CA ALA A 537 35.01 24.71 5.87
C ALA A 537 35.11 26.23 6.05
N ARG A 538 36.21 26.72 6.63
CA ARG A 538 36.46 28.16 6.79
C ARG A 538 36.41 28.92 5.46
N THR A 539 37.05 28.38 4.44
CA THR A 539 37.08 28.98 3.10
C THR A 539 35.70 29.00 2.46
N ALA A 540 34.96 27.86 2.51
CA ALA A 540 33.62 27.75 1.95
C ALA A 540 32.60 28.67 2.64
N LEU A 541 32.70 28.82 3.96
CA LEU A 541 31.87 29.73 4.74
C LEU A 541 32.27 31.20 4.62
N GLY A 542 33.43 31.53 4.00
CA GLY A 542 33.92 32.87 3.86
C GLY A 542 34.19 33.56 5.22
N THR A 543 34.61 32.82 6.26
CA THR A 543 34.72 33.32 7.62
C THR A 543 36.10 33.14 8.21
N SER A 544 36.31 33.64 9.43
CA SER A 544 37.57 33.51 10.16
C SER A 544 37.66 32.18 10.93
N ARG A 545 38.91 31.76 11.29
CA ARG A 545 39.10 30.57 12.14
C ARG A 545 38.44 30.71 13.51
N ARG A 546 38.36 31.96 14.03
CA ARG A 546 37.69 32.32 15.29
C ARG A 546 36.21 31.94 15.29
N VAL A 547 35.56 31.98 14.14
CA VAL A 547 34.14 31.62 13.97
C VAL A 547 33.98 30.19 13.49
N ALA A 548 34.79 29.76 12.50
CA ALA A 548 34.66 28.45 11.90
C ALA A 548 34.82 27.30 12.91
N VAL A 549 35.78 27.38 13.83
CA VAL A 549 36.02 26.32 14.81
C VAL A 549 34.83 26.16 15.77
N PRO A 550 34.38 27.21 16.50
CA PRO A 550 33.22 27.10 17.37
C PRO A 550 31.92 26.74 16.63
N LEU A 551 31.76 27.22 15.39
CA LEU A 551 30.59 26.88 14.58
C LEU A 551 30.55 25.39 14.23
N LEU A 552 31.68 24.80 13.82
CA LEU A 552 31.80 23.39 13.56
C LEU A 552 31.59 22.53 14.82
N GLU A 553 32.12 22.98 15.98
CA GLU A 553 31.88 22.32 17.27
C GLU A 553 30.39 22.37 17.67
N TYR A 554 29.75 23.51 17.44
CA TYR A 554 28.30 23.65 17.62
C TYR A 554 27.53 22.71 16.70
N LEU A 555 27.89 22.62 15.40
CA LEU A 555 27.27 21.71 14.44
C LEU A 555 27.51 20.24 14.80
N ASP A 556 28.70 19.88 15.32
CA ASP A 556 28.99 18.55 15.84
C ASP A 556 28.06 18.20 17.03
N ALA A 557 27.91 19.13 17.98
CA ALA A 557 27.05 18.97 19.16
C ALA A 557 25.56 18.86 18.80
N GLN A 558 25.14 19.52 17.72
CA GLN A 558 23.77 19.44 17.19
C GLN A 558 23.56 18.23 16.26
N GLY A 559 24.62 17.45 15.98
CA GLY A 559 24.55 16.28 15.11
C GLY A 559 24.41 16.59 13.60
N HIS A 560 24.70 17.84 13.18
CA HIS A 560 24.71 18.23 11.77
C HIS A 560 25.98 17.79 11.06
N THR A 561 27.08 17.77 11.80
CA THR A 561 28.37 17.25 11.37
C THR A 561 28.89 16.22 12.35
N ARG A 562 29.83 15.40 11.91
CA ARG A 562 30.50 14.40 12.74
C ARG A 562 31.98 14.39 12.40
N ARG A 563 32.83 14.37 13.43
CA ARG A 563 34.28 14.17 13.26
C ARG A 563 34.58 12.77 12.78
N VAL A 564 35.39 12.65 11.75
CA VAL A 564 35.94 11.39 11.23
C VAL A 564 37.30 11.11 11.87
N ASP A 565 38.11 12.17 12.01
CA ASP A 565 39.41 12.18 12.68
C ASP A 565 39.65 13.52 13.35
N ASN A 566 40.89 13.77 13.81
CA ASN A 566 41.25 15.03 14.52
C ASN A 566 41.14 16.28 13.64
N GLU A 567 41.16 16.16 12.33
CA GLU A 567 41.23 17.29 11.40
C GLU A 567 40.01 17.38 10.46
N SER A 568 39.30 16.27 10.26
CA SER A 568 38.25 16.17 9.25
C SER A 568 36.86 15.85 9.82
N ARG A 569 35.82 16.27 9.08
CA ARG A 569 34.41 16.11 9.37
C ARG A 569 33.64 15.68 8.13
N ILE A 570 32.49 15.14 8.37
CA ILE A 570 31.44 14.87 7.34
C ILE A 570 30.14 15.53 7.78
N CYS A 571 29.39 16.04 6.83
CA CYS A 571 27.98 16.37 7.07
C CYS A 571 27.19 15.07 7.27
N VAL A 572 26.36 15.04 8.32
CA VAL A 572 25.44 13.94 8.54
C VAL A 572 24.24 14.14 7.62
N PRO A 573 23.95 13.21 6.68
CA PRO A 573 22.80 13.36 5.81
C PRO A 573 21.54 13.50 6.64
N SER A 574 20.72 14.49 6.33
CA SER A 574 19.35 14.55 6.84
C SER A 574 18.62 13.28 6.37
N ALA A 575 17.87 12.63 7.26
CA ALA A 575 17.14 11.39 6.97
C ALA A 575 16.15 11.47 5.78
N ALA A 576 16.03 12.65 5.14
CA ALA A 576 15.21 12.91 3.96
C ALA A 576 15.80 12.43 2.62
N GLY A 577 16.99 11.79 2.61
CA GLY A 577 17.70 11.38 1.37
C GLY A 577 17.89 9.88 1.19
N ARG A 578 17.16 9.02 1.91
CA ARG A 578 17.12 7.58 1.65
C ARG A 578 15.67 7.16 1.36
N ALA A 579 15.25 7.38 0.11
CA ALA A 579 14.13 6.68 -0.52
C ALA A 579 14.66 5.48 -1.32
#